data_35e37f66a351a63c8f3e732cbf64e803
#
_entry.id   35e37f66a351a63c8f3e732cbf64e803
#
_cell.length_a   1.000
_cell.length_b   1.000
_cell.length_c   1.000
_cell.angle_alpha   90.00
_cell.angle_beta   90.00
_cell.angle_gamma   90.00
#
_symmetry.space_group_name_H-M   'P 1'
#
loop_
_entity.id
_entity.type
_entity.pdbx_description
1 polymer ?
#
loop_
_entity_poly.entity_id
_entity_poly.type
_entity_poly.pdbx_seq_one_letter_code
_entity_poly.pdbx_strand_id
1 'polypeptide(L)'
;MTKTTNFLAFDLGASSGRAVVGRFDGNQLSLEEAHRFANGPTQLLDSLHWDALNLFTEMKNGLAKAVALVDGPIAALGVDTWGVDFGLLAIHY
;
A
#
# COMPACT_ATOMS: atom_id res chain seq x y z
N MET A 1 20.16 -16.21 -18.18
CA MET A 1 18.92 -15.43 -18.05
C MET A 1 18.80 -14.79 -16.68
N THR A 2 18.54 -13.52 -16.66
CA THR A 2 18.37 -12.79 -15.41
C THR A 2 16.95 -13.05 -14.88
N LYS A 3 16.86 -13.43 -13.63
CA LYS A 3 15.58 -13.65 -12.99
C LYS A 3 15.06 -12.35 -12.43
N THR A 4 13.80 -12.03 -12.72
CA THR A 4 13.13 -10.86 -12.17
C THR A 4 12.51 -11.21 -10.83
N THR A 5 12.79 -10.37 -9.84
CA THR A 5 12.17 -10.46 -8.51
C THR A 5 11.11 -9.38 -8.40
N ASN A 6 9.92 -9.76 -7.95
CA ASN A 6 8.79 -8.83 -7.82
C ASN A 6 8.61 -8.43 -6.36
N PHE A 7 8.40 -7.14 -6.16
CA PHE A 7 8.13 -6.53 -4.86
C PHE A 7 6.86 -5.72 -4.93
N LEU A 8 6.21 -5.51 -3.79
CA LEU A 8 5.04 -4.65 -3.69
C LEU A 8 5.27 -3.61 -2.61
N ALA A 9 4.99 -2.35 -2.94
CA ALA A 9 5.04 -1.25 -1.98
C ALA A 9 3.67 -0.62 -1.88
N PHE A 10 3.19 -0.40 -0.65
CA PHE A 10 2.04 0.44 -0.38
C PHE A 10 2.53 1.78 0.12
N ASP A 11 2.14 2.85 -0.58
CA ASP A 11 2.49 4.22 -0.25
C ASP A 11 1.21 4.94 0.15
N LEU A 12 1.02 5.11 1.45
CA LEU A 12 -0.21 5.65 2.03
C LEU A 12 0.02 7.13 2.37
N GLY A 13 -0.30 7.98 1.40
CA GLY A 13 -0.13 9.42 1.57
C GLY A 13 -1.35 10.10 2.18
N ALA A 14 -1.23 11.40 2.38
CA ALA A 14 -2.28 12.20 3.04
C ALA A 14 -3.53 12.40 2.19
N SER A 15 -3.41 12.34 0.86
CA SER A 15 -4.54 12.57 -0.05
C SER A 15 -4.80 11.41 -1.00
N SER A 16 -3.84 10.51 -1.16
CA SER A 16 -4.01 9.32 -1.99
C SER A 16 -3.11 8.20 -1.49
N GLY A 17 -3.56 6.97 -1.71
CA GLY A 17 -2.76 5.79 -1.47
C GLY A 17 -2.48 5.06 -2.77
N ARG A 18 -1.39 4.30 -2.81
CA ARG A 18 -0.98 3.57 -4.00
C ARG A 18 -0.42 2.21 -3.64
N ALA A 19 -0.64 1.26 -4.54
CA ALA A 19 0.09 0.00 -4.54
C ALA A 19 0.99 0.02 -5.78
N VAL A 20 2.28 -0.15 -5.58
CA VAL A 20 3.29 -0.06 -6.65
C VAL A 20 4.05 -1.37 -6.72
N VAL A 21 4.06 -1.98 -7.91
CA VAL A 21 4.86 -3.15 -8.19
C VAL A 21 6.27 -2.70 -8.57
N GLY A 22 7.27 -3.28 -7.93
CA GLY A 22 8.66 -3.12 -8.32
C GLY A 22 9.18 -4.41 -8.91
N ARG A 23 9.81 -4.33 -10.08
CA ARG A 23 10.44 -5.48 -10.72
C ARG A 23 11.93 -5.22 -10.81
N PHE A 24 12.69 -6.08 -10.17
CA PHE A 24 14.15 -5.97 -10.13
C PHE A 24 14.76 -7.16 -10.87
N ASP A 25 15.56 -6.88 -11.89
CA ASP A 25 16.19 -7.91 -12.72
C ASP A 25 17.64 -8.21 -12.32
N GLY A 26 18.09 -7.69 -11.17
CA GLY A 26 19.46 -7.80 -10.72
C GLY A 26 20.33 -6.61 -11.10
N ASN A 27 19.83 -5.74 -11.96
CA ASN A 27 20.54 -4.55 -12.43
C ASN A 27 19.65 -3.30 -12.40
N GLN A 28 18.42 -3.41 -12.91
CA GLN A 28 17.49 -2.29 -12.98
C GLN A 28 16.23 -2.61 -12.21
N LEU A 29 15.65 -1.58 -11.61
CA LEU A 29 14.37 -1.62 -10.93
C LEU A 29 13.36 -0.82 -11.76
N SER A 30 12.26 -1.46 -12.15
CA SER A 30 11.16 -0.78 -12.80
C SER A 30 9.95 -0.76 -11.88
N LEU A 31 9.16 0.30 -11.96
CA LEU A 31 7.99 0.49 -11.11
C LEU A 31 6.73 0.60 -11.98
N GLU A 32 5.67 -0.02 -11.51
CA GLU A 32 4.36 0.08 -12.15
C GLU A 32 3.30 0.24 -11.08
N GLU A 33 2.46 1.28 -11.22
CA GLU A 33 1.36 1.49 -10.29
C GLU A 33 0.26 0.48 -10.57
N ALA A 34 -0.05 -0.35 -9.56
CA ALA A 34 -1.08 -1.38 -9.66
C ALA A 34 -2.45 -0.86 -9.27
N HIS A 35 -2.49 0.07 -8.32
CA HIS A 35 -3.74 0.58 -7.76
C HIS A 35 -3.50 1.95 -7.16
N ARG A 36 -4.47 2.83 -7.33
CA ARG A 36 -4.48 4.15 -6.69
C ARG A 36 -5.87 4.40 -6.13
N PHE A 37 -5.94 4.97 -4.96
CA PHE A 37 -7.22 5.27 -4.32
C PHE A 37 -7.12 6.60 -3.58
N ALA A 38 -8.27 7.26 -3.43
CA ALA A 38 -8.35 8.48 -2.64
C ALA A 38 -8.19 8.14 -1.15
N ASN A 39 -7.42 8.94 -0.45
CA ASN A 39 -7.25 8.84 0.99
C ASN A 39 -7.36 10.25 1.56
N GLY A 40 -7.92 10.36 2.76
CA GLY A 40 -8.08 11.65 3.40
C GLY A 40 -8.79 11.46 4.73
N PRO A 41 -8.84 12.54 5.52
CA PRO A 41 -9.49 12.46 6.82
C PRO A 41 -10.99 12.31 6.70
N THR A 42 -11.56 11.57 7.64
CA THR A 42 -13.00 11.41 7.80
C THR A 42 -13.44 12.18 9.03
N GLN A 43 -14.42 13.08 8.85
CA GLN A 43 -15.02 13.80 9.97
C GLN A 43 -15.89 12.84 10.75
N LEU A 44 -15.59 12.67 12.03
CA LEU A 44 -16.39 11.86 12.93
C LEU A 44 -16.69 12.69 14.18
N LEU A 45 -17.94 13.05 14.33
CA LEU A 45 -18.37 13.99 15.37
C LEU A 45 -17.60 15.31 15.22
N ASP A 46 -16.75 15.67 16.17
CA ASP A 46 -16.00 16.93 16.16
C ASP A 46 -14.52 16.74 15.92
N SER A 47 -14.12 15.58 15.42
CA SER A 47 -12.70 15.30 15.15
C SER A 47 -12.48 14.64 13.79
N LEU A 48 -11.24 14.72 13.30
CA LEU A 48 -10.84 14.11 12.06
C LEU A 48 -10.09 12.82 12.35
N HIS A 49 -10.40 11.80 11.58
CA HIS A 49 -9.80 10.46 11.73
C HIS A 49 -9.39 9.93 10.37
N TRP A 50 -8.40 9.05 10.35
CA TRP A 50 -8.18 8.20 9.19
C TRP A 50 -9.18 7.05 9.21
N ASP A 51 -9.67 6.68 8.02
CA ASP A 51 -10.52 5.50 7.86
C ASP A 51 -9.64 4.28 7.68
N ALA A 52 -9.16 3.73 8.80
CA ALA A 52 -8.22 2.61 8.79
C ALA A 52 -8.82 1.36 8.14
N LEU A 53 -10.12 1.13 8.30
CA LEU A 53 -10.77 -0.03 7.69
C LEU A 53 -10.80 0.10 6.17
N ASN A 54 -11.06 1.29 5.65
CA ASN A 54 -11.01 1.51 4.21
C ASN A 54 -9.59 1.39 3.68
N LEU A 55 -8.60 1.90 4.42
CA LEU A 55 -7.19 1.74 4.03
C LEU A 55 -6.85 0.26 3.87
N PHE A 56 -7.27 -0.57 4.82
CA PHE A 56 -6.99 -2.00 4.75
C PHE A 56 -7.70 -2.66 3.57
N THR A 57 -8.95 -2.27 3.30
CA THR A 57 -9.69 -2.76 2.13
C THR A 57 -8.98 -2.40 0.83
N GLU A 58 -8.51 -1.15 0.73
CA GLU A 58 -7.81 -0.69 -0.47
C GLU A 58 -6.44 -1.35 -0.62
N MET A 59 -5.76 -1.65 0.47
CA MET A 59 -4.52 -2.42 0.42
C MET A 59 -4.78 -3.82 -0.12
N LYS A 60 -5.85 -4.48 0.30
CA LYS A 60 -6.22 -5.80 -0.23
C LYS A 60 -6.57 -5.73 -1.71
N ASN A 61 -7.29 -4.70 -2.13
CA ASN A 61 -7.59 -4.48 -3.56
C ASN A 61 -6.30 -4.28 -4.35
N GLY A 62 -5.38 -3.49 -3.82
CA GLY A 62 -4.08 -3.25 -4.43
C GLY A 62 -3.24 -4.51 -4.53
N LEU A 63 -3.26 -5.34 -3.49
CA LEU A 63 -2.55 -6.62 -3.52
C LEU A 63 -3.10 -7.53 -4.62
N ALA A 64 -4.42 -7.63 -4.74
CA ALA A 64 -5.05 -8.45 -5.78
C ALA A 64 -4.66 -7.97 -7.18
N LYS A 65 -4.65 -6.67 -7.40
CA LYS A 65 -4.25 -6.09 -8.68
C LYS A 65 -2.77 -6.32 -8.97
N ALA A 66 -1.92 -6.19 -7.95
CA ALA A 66 -0.48 -6.42 -8.10
C ALA A 66 -0.19 -7.88 -8.48
N VAL A 67 -0.85 -8.84 -7.82
CA VAL A 67 -0.68 -10.25 -8.12
C VAL A 67 -1.06 -10.55 -9.57
N ALA A 68 -2.08 -9.88 -10.10
CA ALA A 68 -2.52 -10.06 -11.49
C ALA A 68 -1.53 -9.46 -12.50
N LEU A 69 -0.70 -8.49 -12.08
CA LEU A 69 0.23 -7.80 -12.98
C LEU A 69 1.57 -8.50 -13.12
N VAL A 70 1.95 -9.33 -12.17
CA VAL A 70 3.30 -9.91 -12.14
C VAL A 70 3.29 -11.36 -12.59
N ASP A 71 4.40 -11.79 -13.16
CA ASP A 71 4.67 -13.20 -13.43
C ASP A 71 5.43 -13.77 -12.23
N GLY A 72 4.88 -14.79 -11.60
CA GLY A 72 5.48 -15.42 -10.45
C GLY A 72 5.12 -14.76 -9.13
N PRO A 73 5.79 -15.11 -8.05
CA PRO A 73 5.46 -14.64 -6.72
C PRO A 73 5.90 -13.20 -6.46
N ILE A 74 5.25 -12.57 -5.48
CA ILE A 74 5.74 -11.33 -4.89
C ILE A 74 6.65 -11.74 -3.73
N ALA A 75 7.93 -11.37 -3.80
CA ALA A 75 8.93 -11.82 -2.84
C ALA A 75 8.80 -11.13 -1.48
N ALA A 76 8.37 -9.86 -1.48
CA ALA A 76 8.23 -9.09 -0.25
C ALA A 76 7.32 -7.90 -0.51
N LEU A 77 6.73 -7.38 0.55
CA LEU A 77 5.99 -6.13 0.50
C LEU A 77 6.41 -5.20 1.63
N GLY A 78 6.23 -3.93 1.41
CA GLY A 78 6.49 -2.91 2.40
C GLY A 78 5.38 -1.88 2.40
N VAL A 79 5.27 -1.16 3.51
CA VAL A 79 4.28 -0.09 3.68
C VAL A 79 5.01 1.17 4.11
N ASP A 80 4.67 2.27 3.46
CA ASP A 80 5.16 3.59 3.80
C ASP A 80 3.98 4.52 4.02
N THR A 81 4.06 5.37 5.03
CA THR A 81 3.06 6.39 5.31
C THR A 81 3.75 7.72 5.54
N TRP A 82 2.98 8.81 5.61
CA TRP A 82 3.60 10.08 5.97
C TRP A 82 3.82 10.16 7.49
N GLY A 83 4.79 10.98 7.91
CA GLY A 83 5.39 10.89 9.23
C GLY A 83 4.52 11.29 10.43
N VAL A 84 3.27 11.69 10.20
CA VAL A 84 2.35 12.09 11.28
C VAL A 84 1.24 11.07 11.52
N ASP A 85 1.26 9.94 10.80
CA ASP A 85 0.28 8.88 11.01
C ASP A 85 0.51 8.17 12.33
N PHE A 86 -0.57 7.98 13.08
CA PHE A 86 -0.53 7.19 14.31
C PHE A 86 -1.92 6.69 14.65
N GLY A 87 -1.99 5.72 15.53
CA GLY A 87 -3.25 5.19 16.04
C GLY A 87 -3.17 4.96 17.54
N LEU A 88 -4.30 5.12 18.19
CA LEU A 88 -4.47 4.78 19.60
C LEU A 88 -5.13 3.42 19.70
N LEU A 89 -4.59 2.56 20.54
CA LEU A 89 -5.12 1.22 20.74
C LEU A 89 -5.86 1.16 22.05
N ALA A 90 -7.05 0.56 22.03
CA ALA A 90 -7.81 0.28 23.24
C ALA A 90 -7.41 -1.09 23.75
N ILE A 91 -7.27 -1.22 25.07
CA ILE A 91 -6.97 -2.47 25.73
C ILE A 91 -8.24 -2.94 26.44
N HIS A 92 -8.63 -4.18 26.17
CA HIS A 92 -9.79 -4.80 26.79
C HIS A 92 -9.34 -5.97 27.66
N TYR A 93 -9.94 -6.06 28.83
CA TYR A 93 -9.72 -7.14 29.76
C TYR A 93 -10.95 -7.99 29.91
#